data_2a152b412b45bb03235f6cca5a8438d9
#
_entry.id   2a152b412b45bb03235f6cca5a8438d9
#
_cell.length_a   1.000
_cell.length_b   1.000
_cell.length_c   1.000
_cell.angle_alpha   90.00
_cell.angle_beta   90.00
_cell.angle_gamma   90.00
#
_symmetry.space_group_name_H-M   'P 1'
#
loop_
_entity.id
_entity.type
_entity.pdbx_description
1 polymer ?
#
loop_
_entity_poly.entity_id
_entity_poly.type
_entity_poly.pdbx_seq_one_letter_code
_entity_poly.pdbx_strand_id
1 'polypeptide(L)'
;VTQICNLKCHYCAAGGDGTYGDPVTRISIEKTLPQLKFFIEQLKENQKFTISFVGGEPLLYPEAVKSIYDYVVSLQAEKKFSPQFSLVTNATLITDRVRDILKTMKIHIAVSLDGSAHINDIARPTKDGTSSTALTLQGVQQLKKIHSDIGSFGISAVTTKDNLNIVDTYSFF
;
A
#
# COMPACT_ATOMS: atom_id res chain seq x y z
N VAL A 1 4.00 6.34 4.59
CA VAL A 1 2.91 7.34 4.63
C VAL A 1 2.48 7.62 6.07
N THR A 2 2.29 6.58 6.86
CA THR A 2 1.91 6.64 8.28
C THR A 2 2.40 5.41 9.01
N GLN A 3 2.55 5.49 10.33
CA GLN A 3 2.80 4.34 11.20
C GLN A 3 1.51 3.74 11.78
N ILE A 4 0.37 4.41 11.55
CA ILE A 4 -0.95 3.92 11.96
C ILE A 4 -1.40 2.81 11.02
N CYS A 5 -1.96 1.73 11.57
CA CYS A 5 -2.65 0.69 10.83
C CYS A 5 -4.02 0.41 11.44
N ASN A 6 -4.97 0.01 10.62
CA ASN A 6 -6.29 -0.43 11.06
C ASN A 6 -6.34 -1.94 11.38
N LEU A 7 -5.29 -2.70 11.06
CA LEU A 7 -5.09 -4.10 11.47
C LEU A 7 -4.07 -4.22 12.61
N LYS A 8 -3.98 -5.44 13.20
CA LYS A 8 -3.03 -5.82 14.25
C LYS A 8 -2.31 -7.12 13.86
N CYS A 9 -1.65 -7.14 12.69
CA CYS A 9 -0.96 -8.33 12.22
C CYS A 9 0.12 -8.79 13.21
N HIS A 10 0.13 -10.08 13.57
CA HIS A 10 1.01 -10.63 14.62
C HIS A 10 2.49 -10.59 14.25
N TYR A 11 2.82 -10.61 12.97
CA TYR A 11 4.19 -10.56 12.45
C TYR A 11 4.60 -9.16 11.93
N CYS A 12 3.82 -8.12 12.22
CA CYS A 12 4.03 -6.80 11.63
C CYS A 12 5.35 -6.17 12.07
N ALA A 13 6.30 -6.07 11.16
CA ALA A 13 7.58 -5.40 11.41
C ALA A 13 7.44 -3.88 11.57
N ALA A 14 6.36 -3.27 11.05
CA ALA A 14 6.06 -1.85 11.21
C ALA A 14 5.37 -1.52 12.56
N GLY A 15 5.03 -2.55 13.33
CA GLY A 15 4.51 -2.43 14.68
C GLY A 15 3.05 -1.99 14.78
N GLY A 16 2.55 -1.10 14.02
CA GLY A 16 1.15 -0.61 14.07
C GLY A 16 0.65 -0.12 15.45
N ASP A 17 1.41 -0.39 16.50
CA ASP A 17 1.17 -0.12 17.92
C ASP A 17 2.16 0.91 18.53
N GLY A 18 3.07 1.44 17.71
CA GLY A 18 4.12 2.38 18.14
C GLY A 18 5.45 1.75 18.51
N THR A 19 5.63 0.44 18.37
CA THR A 19 6.91 -0.24 18.68
C THR A 19 8.08 0.37 17.91
N TYR A 20 7.86 0.84 16.68
CA TYR A 20 8.89 1.43 15.80
C TYR A 20 8.70 2.94 15.57
N GLY A 21 8.06 3.64 16.49
CA GLY A 21 7.87 5.08 16.42
C GLY A 21 6.48 5.51 16.93
N ASP A 22 6.17 6.79 16.81
CA ASP A 22 4.88 7.32 17.23
C ASP A 22 3.75 6.79 16.33
N PRO A 23 2.80 5.98 16.84
CA PRO A 23 1.70 5.41 16.05
C PRO A 23 0.74 6.49 15.52
N VAL A 24 0.85 7.71 15.99
CA VAL A 24 0.05 8.86 15.53
C VAL A 24 0.74 9.60 14.38
N THR A 25 2.03 9.33 14.12
CA THR A 25 2.79 10.04 13.11
C THR A 25 2.30 9.71 11.69
N ARG A 26 1.99 10.75 10.95
CA ARG A 26 1.69 10.71 9.52
C ARG A 26 2.64 11.60 8.75
N ILE A 27 2.84 11.31 7.46
CA ILE A 27 3.68 12.10 6.58
C ILE A 27 3.19 13.54 6.49
N SER A 28 4.12 14.49 6.61
CA SER A 28 3.84 15.90 6.30
C SER A 28 4.15 16.15 4.83
N ILE A 29 3.12 16.43 4.03
CA ILE A 29 3.27 16.72 2.60
C ILE A 29 4.15 17.95 2.41
N GLU A 30 3.92 19.01 3.17
CA GLU A 30 4.70 20.24 3.12
C GLU A 30 6.21 20.00 3.29
N LYS A 31 6.59 19.10 4.21
CA LYS A 31 8.01 18.78 4.45
C LYS A 31 8.56 17.75 3.45
N THR A 32 7.70 16.91 2.89
CA THR A 32 8.12 15.79 2.02
C THR A 32 8.38 16.25 0.59
N LEU A 33 7.56 17.12 0.03
CA LEU A 33 7.69 17.53 -1.37
C LEU A 33 9.03 18.23 -1.68
N PRO A 34 9.55 19.15 -0.85
CA PRO A 34 10.87 19.71 -1.08
C PRO A 34 12.01 18.68 -1.05
N GLN A 35 11.91 17.68 -0.17
CA GLN A 35 12.90 16.59 -0.11
C GLN A 35 12.85 15.73 -1.37
N LEU A 36 11.67 15.38 -1.85
CA LEU A 36 11.51 14.65 -3.10
C LEU A 36 12.08 15.43 -4.29
N LYS A 37 11.82 16.75 -4.36
CA LYS A 37 12.41 17.61 -5.39
C LYS A 37 13.92 17.54 -5.35
N PHE A 38 14.53 17.71 -4.18
CA PHE A 38 15.98 17.61 -4.02
C PHE A 38 16.54 16.26 -4.53
N PHE A 39 15.92 15.15 -4.19
CA PHE A 39 16.37 13.84 -4.68
C PHE A 39 16.22 13.70 -6.20
N ILE A 40 15.09 14.16 -6.76
CA ILE A 40 14.81 14.07 -8.20
C ILE A 40 15.80 14.94 -8.99
N GLU A 41 16.19 16.10 -8.47
CA GLU A 41 17.19 16.97 -9.09
C GLU A 41 18.57 16.30 -9.24
N GLN A 42 18.91 15.33 -8.37
CA GLN A 42 20.16 14.56 -8.45
C GLN A 42 20.10 13.40 -9.46
N LEU A 43 18.92 13.02 -9.96
CA LEU A 43 18.80 11.92 -10.91
C LEU A 43 19.47 12.26 -12.23
N LYS A 44 20.05 11.24 -12.89
CA LYS A 44 20.53 11.36 -14.27
C LYS A 44 19.34 11.32 -15.24
N GLU A 45 19.55 11.83 -16.45
CA GLU A 45 18.54 11.76 -17.51
C GLU A 45 18.11 10.30 -17.75
N ASN A 46 16.80 10.08 -17.85
CA ASN A 46 16.17 8.77 -18.02
C ASN A 46 16.41 7.76 -16.89
N GLN A 47 16.96 8.19 -15.75
CA GLN A 47 17.14 7.32 -14.60
C GLN A 47 15.78 6.88 -14.03
N LYS A 48 15.68 5.58 -13.67
CA LYS A 48 14.52 5.05 -12.94
C LYS A 48 14.54 5.52 -11.49
N PHE A 49 13.41 5.92 -11.00
CA PHE A 49 13.19 6.32 -9.61
C PHE A 49 11.92 5.69 -9.07
N THR A 50 12.05 4.83 -8.07
CA THR A 50 10.92 4.11 -7.48
C THR A 50 10.48 4.74 -6.18
N ILE A 51 9.19 5.02 -6.06
CA ILE A 51 8.54 5.44 -4.82
C ILE A 51 7.60 4.33 -4.36
N SER A 52 7.89 3.78 -3.18
CA SER A 52 7.05 2.76 -2.55
C SER A 52 6.28 3.37 -1.39
N PHE A 53 4.96 3.38 -1.51
CA PHE A 53 4.07 3.81 -0.43
C PHE A 53 3.85 2.64 0.53
N VAL A 54 4.48 2.75 1.69
CA VAL A 54 4.46 1.75 2.75
C VAL A 54 4.18 2.43 4.10
N GLY A 55 4.05 1.66 5.15
CA GLY A 55 3.90 2.16 6.52
C GLY A 55 3.04 1.22 7.35
N GLY A 56 2.15 1.73 8.21
CA GLY A 56 1.06 0.98 8.79
C GLY A 56 0.07 0.60 7.68
N GLU A 57 -0.95 1.43 7.45
CA GLU A 57 -1.82 1.31 6.27
C GLU A 57 -1.83 2.64 5.50
N PRO A 58 -1.18 2.71 4.30
CA PRO A 58 -1.11 3.95 3.53
C PRO A 58 -2.47 4.52 3.12
N LEU A 59 -3.47 3.67 2.90
CA LEU A 59 -4.82 4.09 2.48
C LEU A 59 -5.68 4.65 3.63
N LEU A 60 -5.14 4.80 4.83
CA LEU A 60 -5.69 5.72 5.83
C LEU A 60 -5.55 7.19 5.39
N TYR A 61 -4.58 7.49 4.53
CA TYR A 61 -4.31 8.82 4.00
C TYR A 61 -4.11 8.79 2.47
N PRO A 62 -5.13 8.39 1.69
CA PRO A 62 -5.02 8.20 0.25
C PRO A 62 -4.71 9.52 -0.49
N GLU A 63 -5.15 10.67 0.06
CA GLU A 63 -4.84 11.99 -0.49
C GLU A 63 -3.35 12.33 -0.40
N ALA A 64 -2.67 11.87 0.66
CA ALA A 64 -1.22 12.05 0.77
C ALA A 64 -0.47 11.24 -0.29
N VAL A 65 -0.91 9.99 -0.54
CA VAL A 65 -0.39 9.15 -1.63
C VAL A 65 -0.58 9.85 -2.96
N LYS A 66 -1.78 10.35 -3.23
CA LYS A 66 -2.13 11.06 -4.47
C LYS A 66 -1.29 12.33 -4.64
N SER A 67 -1.16 13.15 -3.59
CA SER A 67 -0.40 14.41 -3.64
C SER A 67 1.07 14.17 -3.99
N ILE A 68 1.69 13.13 -3.42
CA ILE A 68 3.07 12.78 -3.73
C ILE A 68 3.17 12.28 -5.17
N TYR A 69 2.25 11.42 -5.61
CA TYR A 69 2.21 10.91 -6.97
C TYR A 69 2.13 12.07 -7.98
N ASP A 70 1.14 12.96 -7.83
CA ASP A 70 0.92 14.08 -8.74
C ASP A 70 2.12 15.02 -8.80
N TYR A 71 2.72 15.31 -7.64
CA TYR A 71 3.90 16.16 -7.58
C TYR A 71 5.07 15.55 -8.35
N VAL A 72 5.36 14.27 -8.15
CA VAL A 72 6.47 13.59 -8.85
C VAL A 72 6.21 13.52 -10.36
N VAL A 73 4.97 13.26 -10.76
CA VAL A 73 4.59 13.27 -12.18
C VAL A 73 4.74 14.68 -12.78
N SER A 74 4.38 15.73 -12.04
CA SER A 74 4.55 17.12 -12.53
C SER A 74 6.01 17.49 -12.79
N LEU A 75 6.95 16.95 -11.99
CA LEU A 75 8.38 17.21 -12.18
C LEU A 75 8.96 16.56 -13.46
N GLN A 76 8.25 15.59 -14.07
CA GLN A 76 8.67 15.02 -15.36
C GLN A 76 8.61 16.05 -16.51
N ALA A 77 7.82 17.11 -16.38
CA ALA A 77 7.81 18.19 -17.36
C ALA A 77 9.11 19.00 -17.34
N GLU A 78 9.77 19.10 -16.18
CA GLU A 78 11.00 19.88 -15.98
C GLU A 78 12.26 19.03 -16.17
N LYS A 79 12.18 17.72 -15.85
CA LYS A 79 13.32 16.81 -15.88
C LYS A 79 12.92 15.44 -16.39
N LYS A 80 13.67 14.92 -17.35
CA LYS A 80 13.47 13.58 -17.90
C LYS A 80 13.97 12.51 -16.93
N PHE A 81 13.07 11.78 -16.29
CA PHE A 81 13.33 10.59 -15.47
C PHE A 81 12.14 9.64 -15.57
N SER A 82 12.30 8.40 -15.12
CA SER A 82 11.26 7.36 -15.21
C SER A 82 10.77 6.99 -13.83
N PRO A 83 9.72 7.66 -13.28
CA PRO A 83 9.17 7.30 -11.99
C PRO A 83 8.40 5.98 -12.07
N GLN A 84 8.57 5.17 -11.06
CA GLN A 84 7.78 3.97 -10.81
C GLN A 84 7.14 4.09 -9.44
N PHE A 85 5.89 3.65 -9.33
CA PHE A 85 5.14 3.76 -8.08
C PHE A 85 4.63 2.40 -7.65
N SER A 86 4.76 2.11 -6.36
CA SER A 86 4.17 0.94 -5.73
C SER A 86 3.47 1.31 -4.42
N LEU A 87 2.44 0.58 -4.11
CA LEU A 87 1.63 0.70 -2.89
C LEU A 87 1.48 -0.67 -2.26
N VAL A 88 1.84 -0.81 -1.00
CA VAL A 88 1.55 -2.01 -0.20
C VAL A 88 0.39 -1.68 0.72
N THR A 89 -0.68 -2.46 0.64
CA THR A 89 -1.91 -2.23 1.41
C THR A 89 -2.57 -3.53 1.84
N ASN A 90 -3.29 -3.50 2.97
CA ASN A 90 -4.16 -4.59 3.37
C ASN A 90 -5.50 -4.57 2.59
N ALA A 91 -5.72 -3.58 1.75
CA ALA A 91 -6.89 -3.36 0.89
C ALA A 91 -8.26 -3.26 1.60
N THR A 92 -8.32 -3.31 2.93
CA THR A 92 -9.59 -3.23 3.68
C THR A 92 -10.27 -1.87 3.58
N LEU A 93 -9.55 -0.84 3.14
CA LEU A 93 -10.02 0.55 3.04
C LEU A 93 -10.29 0.99 1.60
N ILE A 94 -10.35 0.08 0.62
CA ILE A 94 -10.65 0.44 -0.77
C ILE A 94 -12.14 0.66 -0.95
N THR A 95 -12.61 1.79 -0.46
CA THR A 95 -13.94 2.34 -0.68
C THR A 95 -14.07 2.89 -2.12
N ASP A 96 -15.27 3.27 -2.55
CA ASP A 96 -15.49 3.92 -3.84
C ASP A 96 -14.63 5.19 -4.00
N ARG A 97 -14.51 6.01 -2.94
CA ARG A 97 -13.65 7.19 -2.93
C ARG A 97 -12.17 6.83 -3.14
N VAL A 98 -11.66 5.85 -2.40
CA VAL A 98 -10.26 5.41 -2.51
C VAL A 98 -10.00 4.82 -3.90
N ARG A 99 -10.92 3.98 -4.40
CA ARG A 99 -10.87 3.45 -5.76
C ARG A 99 -10.77 4.59 -6.79
N ASP A 100 -11.59 5.64 -6.66
CA ASP A 100 -11.61 6.77 -7.60
C ASP A 100 -10.34 7.60 -7.55
N ILE A 101 -9.64 7.64 -6.43
CA ILE A 101 -8.28 8.20 -6.33
C ILE A 101 -7.29 7.28 -7.04
N LEU A 102 -7.28 5.97 -6.73
CA LEU A 102 -6.32 5.02 -7.27
C LEU A 102 -6.38 4.92 -8.80
N LYS A 103 -7.57 4.94 -9.41
CA LYS A 103 -7.73 4.86 -10.87
C LYS A 103 -7.05 6.00 -11.64
N THR A 104 -6.71 7.10 -10.97
CA THR A 104 -6.00 8.23 -11.58
C THR A 104 -4.47 8.08 -11.56
N MET A 105 -3.97 6.97 -11.00
CA MET A 105 -2.54 6.74 -10.80
C MET A 105 -2.08 5.48 -11.54
N LYS A 106 -0.96 5.57 -12.25
CA LYS A 106 -0.28 4.40 -12.80
C LYS A 106 0.66 3.82 -11.73
N ILE A 107 0.11 2.97 -10.88
CA ILE A 107 0.77 2.44 -9.70
C ILE A 107 0.62 0.91 -9.62
N HIS A 108 1.67 0.23 -9.18
CA HIS A 108 1.60 -1.20 -8.83
C HIS A 108 1.08 -1.34 -7.40
N ILE A 109 0.04 -2.16 -7.19
CA ILE A 109 -0.57 -2.37 -5.88
C ILE A 109 -0.30 -3.80 -5.41
N ALA A 110 0.43 -3.95 -4.31
CA ALA A 110 0.62 -5.22 -3.62
C ALA A 110 -0.40 -5.33 -2.49
N VAL A 111 -1.38 -6.22 -2.65
CA VAL A 111 -2.40 -6.49 -1.64
C VAL A 111 -1.90 -7.58 -0.70
N SER A 112 -1.84 -7.25 0.59
CA SER A 112 -1.41 -8.19 1.62
C SER A 112 -2.58 -9.09 2.05
N LEU A 113 -2.50 -10.38 1.70
CA LEU A 113 -3.51 -11.40 2.03
C LEU A 113 -2.82 -12.77 2.14
N ASP A 114 -2.87 -13.40 3.30
CA ASP A 114 -2.07 -14.59 3.61
C ASP A 114 -2.77 -15.91 3.26
N GLY A 115 -3.99 -15.86 2.73
CA GLY A 115 -4.78 -17.03 2.35
C GLY A 115 -6.23 -16.92 2.82
N SER A 116 -6.85 -18.06 3.08
CA SER A 116 -8.25 -18.16 3.51
C SER A 116 -8.48 -17.53 4.90
N ALA A 117 -9.74 -17.34 5.28
CA ALA A 117 -10.11 -16.66 6.52
C ALA A 117 -9.50 -17.32 7.78
N HIS A 118 -9.42 -18.65 7.83
CA HIS A 118 -8.86 -19.35 8.99
C HIS A 118 -7.33 -19.16 9.13
N ILE A 119 -6.65 -18.66 8.10
CA ILE A 119 -5.23 -18.29 8.14
C ILE A 119 -5.12 -16.79 8.33
N ASN A 120 -5.71 -16.02 7.42
CA ASN A 120 -5.50 -14.58 7.34
C ASN A 120 -6.10 -13.82 8.53
N ASP A 121 -7.30 -14.18 9.00
CA ASP A 121 -7.93 -13.48 10.13
C ASP A 121 -7.19 -13.69 11.45
N ILE A 122 -6.50 -14.85 11.59
CA ILE A 122 -5.63 -15.14 12.75
C ILE A 122 -4.33 -14.32 12.63
N ALA A 123 -3.67 -14.35 11.46
CA ALA A 123 -2.39 -13.68 11.27
C ALA A 123 -2.51 -12.16 11.19
N ARG A 124 -3.62 -11.67 10.67
CA ARG A 124 -3.90 -10.25 10.37
C ARG A 124 -5.25 -9.78 10.95
N PRO A 125 -5.48 -9.90 12.27
CA PRO A 125 -6.76 -9.55 12.87
C PRO A 125 -7.08 -8.06 12.73
N THR A 126 -8.36 -7.74 12.59
CA THR A 126 -8.86 -6.38 12.76
C THR A 126 -8.84 -5.99 14.24
N LYS A 127 -9.02 -4.71 14.53
CA LYS A 127 -9.06 -4.20 15.91
C LYS A 127 -10.39 -4.53 16.62
N ASP A 128 -11.45 -4.75 15.85
CA ASP A 128 -12.82 -4.97 16.32
C ASP A 128 -13.31 -6.42 16.19
N GLY A 129 -12.45 -7.33 15.68
CA GLY A 129 -12.76 -8.75 15.52
C GLY A 129 -13.56 -9.09 14.26
N THR A 130 -13.82 -8.14 13.36
CA THR A 130 -14.39 -8.45 12.05
C THR A 130 -13.38 -9.20 11.17
N SER A 131 -13.85 -9.96 10.18
CA SER A 131 -12.98 -10.69 9.26
C SER A 131 -12.18 -9.73 8.37
N SER A 132 -10.86 -9.69 8.56
CA SER A 132 -9.96 -8.95 7.69
C SER A 132 -9.93 -9.52 6.28
N THR A 133 -10.08 -10.84 6.13
CA THR A 133 -10.17 -11.52 4.83
C THR A 133 -11.36 -11.02 4.02
N ALA A 134 -12.55 -10.99 4.63
CA ALA A 134 -13.76 -10.53 3.95
C ALA A 134 -13.59 -9.07 3.46
N LEU A 135 -13.06 -8.18 4.31
CA LEU A 135 -12.79 -6.79 3.95
C LEU A 135 -11.74 -6.66 2.84
N THR A 136 -10.64 -7.42 2.93
CA THR A 136 -9.60 -7.42 1.90
C THR A 136 -10.14 -7.91 0.55
N LEU A 137 -10.94 -8.98 0.53
CA LEU A 137 -11.55 -9.48 -0.69
C LEU A 137 -12.53 -8.48 -1.33
N GLN A 138 -13.28 -7.73 -0.51
CA GLN A 138 -14.10 -6.61 -1.01
C GLN A 138 -13.21 -5.56 -1.68
N GLY A 139 -12.08 -5.19 -1.07
CA GLY A 139 -11.11 -4.28 -1.66
C GLY A 139 -10.53 -4.80 -2.98
N VAL A 140 -10.19 -6.09 -3.05
CA VAL A 140 -9.73 -6.73 -4.30
C VAL A 140 -10.79 -6.63 -5.40
N GLN A 141 -12.07 -6.82 -5.08
CA GLN A 141 -13.16 -6.64 -6.06
C GLN A 141 -13.25 -5.19 -6.58
N GLN A 142 -12.96 -4.20 -5.73
CA GLN A 142 -12.88 -2.81 -6.19
C GLN A 142 -11.68 -2.58 -7.11
N LEU A 143 -10.50 -3.16 -6.80
CA LEU A 143 -9.32 -3.07 -7.67
C LEU A 143 -9.55 -3.74 -9.03
N LYS A 144 -10.26 -4.85 -9.09
CA LYS A 144 -10.63 -5.50 -10.36
C LYS A 144 -11.42 -4.57 -11.28
N LYS A 145 -12.28 -3.69 -10.73
CA LYS A 145 -13.07 -2.73 -11.52
C LYS A 145 -12.23 -1.66 -12.23
N ILE A 146 -11.04 -1.35 -11.69
CA ILE A 146 -10.11 -0.34 -12.23
C ILE A 146 -8.79 -0.94 -12.72
N HIS A 147 -8.76 -2.24 -12.97
CA HIS A 147 -7.55 -2.95 -13.37
C HIS A 147 -6.85 -2.32 -14.59
N SER A 148 -7.61 -1.84 -15.57
CA SER A 148 -7.08 -1.17 -16.77
C SER A 148 -6.55 0.24 -16.51
N ASP A 149 -6.98 0.87 -15.44
CA ASP A 149 -6.65 2.28 -15.13
C ASP A 149 -5.35 2.38 -14.33
N ILE A 150 -5.12 1.46 -13.40
CA ILE A 150 -3.89 1.36 -12.60
C ILE A 150 -2.77 0.68 -13.39
N GLY A 151 -1.54 0.66 -12.84
CA GLY A 151 -0.41 -0.06 -13.46
C GLY A 151 -0.62 -1.57 -13.43
N SER A 152 -0.84 -2.11 -12.26
CA SER A 152 -1.15 -3.53 -12.00
C SER A 152 -1.48 -3.74 -10.53
N PHE A 153 -2.04 -4.89 -10.18
CA PHE A 153 -2.08 -5.32 -8.79
C PHE A 153 -1.85 -6.84 -8.66
N GLY A 154 -1.39 -7.24 -7.50
CA GLY A 154 -1.16 -8.65 -7.17
C GLY A 154 -1.33 -8.90 -5.67
N ILE A 155 -1.41 -10.16 -5.31
CA ILE A 155 -1.47 -10.58 -3.91
C ILE A 155 -0.06 -10.86 -3.39
N SER A 156 0.20 -10.44 -2.16
CA SER A 156 1.43 -10.74 -1.42
C SER A 156 1.04 -11.45 -0.13
N ALA A 157 1.46 -12.71 0.02
CA ALA A 157 1.22 -13.51 1.21
C ALA A 157 2.51 -13.67 2.02
N VAL A 158 2.38 -13.65 3.36
CA VAL A 158 3.48 -13.96 4.28
C VAL A 158 3.28 -15.36 4.82
N THR A 159 4.28 -16.22 4.62
CA THR A 159 4.33 -17.54 5.24
C THR A 159 4.98 -17.45 6.61
N THR A 160 4.28 -17.93 7.63
CA THR A 160 4.75 -18.01 9.02
C THR A 160 4.77 -19.47 9.47
N LYS A 161 5.27 -19.71 10.68
CA LYS A 161 5.22 -21.06 11.28
C LYS A 161 3.78 -21.63 11.41
N ASP A 162 2.78 -20.75 11.41
CA ASP A 162 1.38 -21.12 11.63
C ASP A 162 0.61 -21.35 10.30
N ASN A 163 1.23 -21.06 9.14
CA ASN A 163 0.65 -21.26 7.81
C ASN A 163 1.67 -21.79 6.79
N LEU A 164 2.33 -22.90 7.13
CA LEU A 164 3.38 -23.48 6.28
C LEU A 164 2.84 -24.22 5.05
N ASN A 165 1.53 -24.42 4.94
CA ASN A 165 0.95 -25.09 3.76
C ASN A 165 0.79 -24.08 2.60
N ILE A 166 1.87 -23.92 1.84
CA ILE A 166 1.91 -23.03 0.67
C ILE A 166 0.93 -23.48 -0.41
N VAL A 167 0.65 -24.78 -0.54
CA VAL A 167 -0.27 -25.32 -1.54
C VAL A 167 -1.70 -24.86 -1.25
N ASP A 168 -2.14 -24.90 -0.01
CA ASP A 168 -3.47 -24.42 0.39
C ASP A 168 -3.59 -22.91 0.20
N THR A 169 -2.54 -22.16 0.56
CA THR A 169 -2.48 -20.70 0.33
C THR A 169 -2.59 -20.40 -1.17
N TYR A 170 -1.81 -21.07 -2.01
CA TYR A 170 -1.86 -20.87 -3.46
C TYR A 170 -3.22 -21.24 -4.07
N SER A 171 -3.80 -22.35 -3.62
CA SER A 171 -5.09 -22.84 -4.13
C SER A 171 -6.27 -21.95 -3.76
N PHE A 172 -6.10 -21.10 -2.74
CA PHE A 172 -7.10 -20.12 -2.34
C PHE A 172 -7.20 -18.93 -3.34
N PHE A 173 -6.09 -18.54 -3.98
CA PHE A 173 -6.00 -17.42 -4.92
C PHE A 173 -6.36 -17.78 -6.36
#